data_8b317bfa1c5fe4f94ea722bc95a4f8c0
#
_entry.id   8b317bfa1c5fe4f94ea722bc95a4f8c0
#
_cell.length_a   1.000
_cell.length_b   1.000
_cell.length_c   1.000
_cell.angle_alpha   90.00
_cell.angle_beta   90.00
_cell.angle_gamma   90.00
#
_symmetry.space_group_name_H-M   'P 1'
#
loop_
_entity.id
_entity.type
_entity.pdbx_description
1 polymer ?
#
loop_
_entity_poly.entity_id
_entity_poly.type
_entity_poly.pdbx_seq_one_letter_code
_entity_poly.pdbx_strand_id
1 'polypeptide(L)'
;MAAKFLSVSLLAFAKLGFAAHEYSDNDWAHNHDFVIKDLAPIWFFSDGACYPQAAEINGQQTNGNGASGCGVPAGSHLDSGCQSPGQWRGAGTQGTSFPTYWTTTDCNDGTRRVCYDIYFRHDSGHESDWEYACVVLSRASNGLWFRNGIILEEDPNQAYISWGDLETWDDGQSFTDGGKRNGNHAMIYSAKFHHTMFAHQYTGLGKNNCATTVSEMFRNNDFYWPAANNLQPGTNIPRNWNWGKAASNPQALAGSVCGYHPF
;
A
#
# COMPACT_ATOMS: atom_id res chain seq x y z
N MET A 1 51.78 -37.23 26.59
CA MET A 1 51.39 -36.05 25.77
C MET A 1 49.84 -35.99 25.76
N ALA A 2 49.27 -35.04 26.51
CA ALA A 2 47.81 -34.88 26.61
C ALA A 2 47.39 -33.71 25.70
N ALA A 3 46.59 -33.99 24.66
CA ALA A 3 46.04 -33.00 23.80
C ALA A 3 44.83 -32.32 24.46
N LYS A 4 44.92 -31.03 24.71
CA LYS A 4 43.79 -30.19 25.16
C LYS A 4 42.95 -29.81 23.94
N PHE A 5 41.70 -30.30 23.86
CA PHE A 5 40.69 -29.79 22.93
C PHE A 5 40.17 -28.47 23.44
N LEU A 6 40.39 -27.40 22.67
CA LEU A 6 39.78 -26.12 22.90
C LEU A 6 38.37 -26.16 22.24
N SER A 7 37.33 -26.18 23.08
CA SER A 7 35.95 -25.98 22.59
C SER A 7 35.74 -24.49 22.30
N VAL A 8 35.62 -24.14 21.03
CA VAL A 8 35.20 -22.83 20.61
C VAL A 8 33.66 -22.79 20.62
N SER A 9 33.08 -22.17 21.64
CA SER A 9 31.65 -21.90 21.69
C SER A 9 31.35 -20.79 20.66
N LEU A 10 30.72 -21.16 19.56
CA LEU A 10 30.12 -20.20 18.63
C LEU A 10 28.91 -19.57 19.32
N LEU A 11 29.06 -18.36 19.85
CA LEU A 11 27.94 -17.51 20.24
C LEU A 11 27.24 -17.07 18.94
N ALA A 12 26.11 -17.73 18.65
CA ALA A 12 25.17 -17.23 17.65
C ALA A 12 24.58 -15.93 18.18
N PHE A 13 25.04 -14.80 17.69
CA PHE A 13 24.34 -13.54 17.85
C PHE A 13 23.03 -13.66 17.08
N ALA A 14 21.95 -13.98 17.78
CA ALA A 14 20.60 -13.75 17.26
C ALA A 14 20.52 -12.24 16.94
N LYS A 15 20.45 -11.90 15.66
CA LYS A 15 20.03 -10.57 15.25
C LYS A 15 18.62 -10.41 15.83
N LEU A 16 18.47 -9.56 16.84
CA LEU A 16 17.19 -9.02 17.24
C LEU A 16 16.68 -8.15 16.07
N GLY A 17 16.14 -8.80 15.04
CA GLY A 17 15.29 -8.13 14.08
C GLY A 17 14.02 -7.77 14.84
N PHE A 18 13.59 -6.53 14.79
CA PHE A 18 12.26 -6.18 15.25
C PHE A 18 11.29 -7.00 14.40
N ALA A 19 10.58 -7.93 15.03
CA ALA A 19 9.52 -8.66 14.36
C ALA A 19 8.29 -7.74 14.33
N ALA A 20 7.59 -7.73 13.20
CA ALA A 20 6.33 -7.01 13.10
C ALA A 20 5.34 -7.49 14.18
N HIS A 21 4.47 -6.61 14.65
CA HIS A 21 3.48 -6.93 15.67
C HIS A 21 2.57 -8.08 15.23
N GLU A 22 2.24 -8.95 16.17
CA GLU A 22 1.23 -9.99 16.02
C GLU A 22 -0.02 -9.56 16.82
N TYR A 23 -1.21 -9.99 16.37
CA TYR A 23 -2.48 -9.57 16.95
C TYR A 23 -3.27 -10.76 17.48
N SER A 24 -3.86 -10.63 18.65
CA SER A 24 -4.84 -11.59 19.17
C SER A 24 -6.25 -11.29 18.63
N ASP A 25 -7.16 -12.24 18.76
CA ASP A 25 -8.58 -12.01 18.50
C ASP A 25 -9.15 -10.91 19.42
N ASN A 26 -8.58 -10.75 20.61
CA ASN A 26 -8.95 -9.67 21.53
C ASN A 26 -8.55 -8.29 21.00
N ASP A 27 -7.40 -8.16 20.34
CA ASP A 27 -6.99 -6.89 19.71
C ASP A 27 -7.94 -6.52 18.57
N TRP A 28 -8.35 -7.50 17.77
CA TRP A 28 -9.38 -7.29 16.74
C TRP A 28 -10.72 -6.84 17.30
N ALA A 29 -11.12 -7.39 18.44
CA ALA A 29 -12.42 -7.08 19.04
C ALA A 29 -12.45 -5.75 19.80
N HIS A 30 -11.34 -5.33 20.41
CA HIS A 30 -11.33 -4.20 21.35
C HIS A 30 -10.35 -3.09 21.00
N ASN A 31 -9.35 -3.37 20.15
CA ASN A 31 -8.31 -2.43 19.74
C ASN A 31 -8.26 -2.29 18.20
N HIS A 32 -9.41 -2.44 17.53
CA HIS A 32 -9.50 -2.51 16.08
C HIS A 32 -8.83 -1.32 15.38
N ASP A 33 -9.07 -0.10 15.85
CA ASP A 33 -8.47 1.11 15.25
C ASP A 33 -6.93 1.10 15.34
N PHE A 34 -6.38 0.58 16.44
CA PHE A 34 -4.95 0.39 16.57
C PHE A 34 -4.44 -0.60 15.53
N VAL A 35 -5.11 -1.76 15.38
CA VAL A 35 -4.70 -2.80 14.41
C VAL A 35 -4.74 -2.25 12.98
N ILE A 36 -5.81 -1.55 12.59
CA ILE A 36 -5.92 -0.96 11.27
C ILE A 36 -4.82 0.08 11.01
N LYS A 37 -4.50 0.90 12.00
CA LYS A 37 -3.42 1.89 11.89
C LYS A 37 -2.05 1.24 11.79
N ASP A 38 -1.78 0.22 12.58
CA ASP A 38 -0.49 -0.48 12.64
C ASP A 38 -0.24 -1.35 11.39
N LEU A 39 -1.30 -1.75 10.68
CA LEU A 39 -1.23 -2.46 9.40
C LEU A 39 -1.15 -1.52 8.19
N ALA A 40 -1.46 -0.22 8.36
CA ALA A 40 -1.57 0.70 7.24
C ALA A 40 -0.24 0.86 6.49
N PRO A 41 -0.25 0.85 5.15
CA PRO A 41 0.95 1.06 4.36
C PRO A 41 1.42 2.51 4.40
N ILE A 42 2.65 2.72 3.98
CA ILE A 42 3.20 4.03 3.66
C ILE A 42 3.18 4.17 2.15
N TRP A 43 2.56 5.24 1.67
CA TRP A 43 2.41 5.51 0.25
C TRP A 43 3.54 6.39 -0.27
N PHE A 44 4.15 5.97 -1.37
CA PHE A 44 5.16 6.71 -2.12
C PHE A 44 4.64 7.02 -3.50
N PHE A 45 4.94 8.23 -3.97
CA PHE A 45 4.54 8.68 -5.29
C PHE A 45 5.76 9.12 -6.08
N SER A 46 5.78 8.82 -7.36
CA SER A 46 6.86 9.26 -8.23
C SER A 46 6.80 10.76 -8.47
N ASP A 47 7.91 11.34 -8.88
CA ASP A 47 8.00 12.78 -9.19
C ASP A 47 7.05 13.13 -10.34
N GLY A 48 6.20 14.14 -10.12
CA GLY A 48 5.19 14.59 -11.05
C GLY A 48 3.97 13.66 -11.19
N ALA A 49 3.76 12.68 -10.28
CA ALA A 49 2.54 11.87 -10.26
C ALA A 49 1.33 12.67 -9.79
N CYS A 50 0.14 12.27 -10.28
CA CYS A 50 -1.12 12.68 -9.65
C CYS A 50 -1.21 12.06 -8.26
N TYR A 51 -1.65 12.85 -7.27
CA TYR A 51 -1.87 12.32 -5.92
C TYR A 51 -3.32 11.96 -5.68
N PRO A 52 -3.56 10.99 -4.77
CA PRO A 52 -4.89 10.64 -4.35
C PRO A 52 -5.66 11.82 -3.77
N GLN A 53 -6.95 11.74 -3.85
CA GLN A 53 -7.88 12.73 -3.35
C GLN A 53 -9.01 12.05 -2.57
N ALA A 54 -9.84 12.85 -1.90
CA ALA A 54 -11.04 12.31 -1.27
C ALA A 54 -12.04 11.85 -2.34
N ALA A 55 -12.47 10.60 -2.24
CA ALA A 55 -13.51 10.03 -3.09
C ALA A 55 -14.90 10.51 -2.72
N GLU A 56 -15.06 11.05 -1.51
CA GLU A 56 -16.30 11.60 -0.96
C GLU A 56 -16.01 12.98 -0.35
N ILE A 57 -16.86 13.96 -0.65
CA ILE A 57 -16.82 15.29 -0.03
C ILE A 57 -18.25 15.68 0.32
N ASN A 58 -18.52 15.87 1.59
CA ASN A 58 -19.84 16.28 2.12
C ASN A 58 -21.00 15.36 1.67
N GLY A 59 -20.79 14.05 1.67
CA GLY A 59 -21.78 13.07 1.27
C GLY A 59 -21.96 12.95 -0.24
N GLN A 60 -21.11 13.60 -1.04
CA GLN A 60 -21.18 13.58 -2.51
C GLN A 60 -19.99 12.82 -3.09
N GLN A 61 -20.25 12.01 -4.11
CA GLN A 61 -19.19 11.37 -4.89
C GLN A 61 -18.31 12.43 -5.56
N THR A 62 -17.01 12.29 -5.40
CA THR A 62 -16.04 13.08 -6.16
C THR A 62 -15.91 12.51 -7.56
N ASN A 63 -16.30 13.29 -8.56
CA ASN A 63 -16.17 12.87 -9.95
C ASN A 63 -14.73 12.97 -10.41
N GLY A 64 -14.33 12.03 -11.24
CA GLY A 64 -13.03 12.05 -11.92
C GLY A 64 -12.97 13.11 -13.02
N ASN A 65 -11.77 13.39 -13.48
CA ASN A 65 -11.50 14.19 -14.67
C ASN A 65 -11.41 13.26 -15.90
N GLY A 66 -11.69 13.79 -17.08
CA GLY A 66 -11.58 12.99 -18.31
C GLY A 66 -10.17 12.42 -18.50
N ALA A 67 -10.08 11.19 -18.97
CA ALA A 67 -8.81 10.53 -19.28
C ALA A 67 -8.02 11.34 -20.31
N SER A 68 -6.75 11.60 -20.04
CA SER A 68 -5.89 12.38 -20.93
C SER A 68 -5.06 11.53 -21.90
N GLY A 69 -5.09 10.20 -21.74
CA GLY A 69 -4.14 9.33 -22.42
C GLY A 69 -2.70 9.58 -21.98
N CYS A 70 -1.78 8.84 -22.55
CA CYS A 70 -0.35 9.00 -22.22
C CYS A 70 0.33 10.21 -22.90
N GLY A 71 -0.33 10.85 -23.85
CA GLY A 71 0.23 11.97 -24.62
C GLY A 71 1.28 11.59 -25.65
N VAL A 72 1.75 12.59 -26.40
CA VAL A 72 2.84 12.45 -27.38
C VAL A 72 3.82 13.60 -27.17
N PRO A 73 5.07 13.34 -26.78
CA PRO A 73 5.63 12.02 -26.46
C PRO A 73 4.92 11.35 -25.28
N ALA A 74 5.05 10.02 -25.20
CA ALA A 74 4.40 9.25 -24.12
C ALA A 74 4.73 9.87 -22.75
N GLY A 75 3.70 10.07 -21.94
CA GLY A 75 3.85 10.72 -20.65
C GLY A 75 3.71 12.23 -20.61
N SER A 76 3.45 12.89 -21.73
CA SER A 76 3.32 14.36 -21.78
C SER A 76 1.99 14.90 -21.23
N HIS A 77 0.99 14.06 -21.01
CA HIS A 77 -0.34 14.48 -20.54
C HIS A 77 -0.65 14.10 -19.08
N LEU A 78 0.31 13.57 -18.37
CA LEU A 78 0.08 13.01 -17.05
C LEU A 78 -0.43 13.98 -16.00
N ASP A 79 0.04 15.20 -16.07
CA ASP A 79 -0.19 16.19 -15.02
C ASP A 79 -1.39 17.10 -15.35
N SER A 80 -2.09 16.85 -16.48
CA SER A 80 -3.23 17.68 -16.85
C SER A 80 -4.39 17.42 -15.89
N GLY A 81 -4.67 18.40 -15.04
CA GLY A 81 -5.73 18.34 -14.03
C GLY A 81 -5.34 17.76 -12.68
N CYS A 82 -4.08 17.39 -12.50
CA CYS A 82 -3.55 16.96 -11.22
C CYS A 82 -3.06 18.14 -10.38
N GLN A 83 -3.33 18.10 -9.08
CA GLN A 83 -2.56 18.91 -8.15
C GLN A 83 -1.19 18.25 -7.95
N SER A 84 -0.13 18.96 -8.33
CA SER A 84 1.21 18.56 -7.92
C SER A 84 1.36 18.86 -6.44
N PRO A 85 1.51 17.88 -5.57
CA PRO A 85 1.68 18.15 -4.15
C PRO A 85 3.12 18.57 -3.88
N GLY A 86 3.30 19.25 -2.76
CA GLY A 86 4.61 19.47 -2.20
C GLY A 86 5.28 18.17 -1.74
N GLN A 87 6.48 18.29 -1.21
CA GLN A 87 7.19 17.16 -0.64
C GLN A 87 6.47 16.62 0.61
N TRP A 88 6.24 15.32 0.64
CA TRP A 88 5.70 14.60 1.78
C TRP A 88 6.83 14.09 2.68
N ARG A 89 6.67 14.26 3.97
CA ARG A 89 7.64 13.78 4.98
C ARG A 89 6.94 13.08 6.13
N GLY A 90 5.91 12.31 5.82
CA GLY A 90 5.10 11.62 6.80
C GLY A 90 3.75 12.28 7.05
N ALA A 91 2.96 11.72 7.93
CA ALA A 91 1.63 12.21 8.29
C ALA A 91 1.70 13.62 8.86
N GLY A 92 0.81 14.50 8.42
CA GLY A 92 0.71 15.87 8.89
C GLY A 92 1.77 16.83 8.37
N THR A 93 2.62 16.40 7.45
CA THR A 93 3.58 17.27 6.79
C THR A 93 2.96 18.02 5.61
N GLN A 94 3.70 18.96 5.05
CA GLN A 94 3.20 19.84 4.00
C GLN A 94 2.76 19.06 2.76
N GLY A 95 1.62 19.40 2.23
CA GLY A 95 0.99 18.80 1.09
C GLY A 95 -0.51 18.57 1.34
N THR A 96 -1.20 18.04 0.37
CA THR A 96 -2.62 17.73 0.51
C THR A 96 -2.76 16.34 1.10
N SER A 97 -3.19 16.23 2.35
CA SER A 97 -3.56 14.93 2.92
C SER A 97 -4.77 14.37 2.17
N PHE A 98 -4.80 13.05 2.02
CA PHE A 98 -5.91 12.36 1.37
C PHE A 98 -6.39 11.19 2.23
N PRO A 99 -7.66 10.82 2.16
CA PRO A 99 -8.16 9.63 2.83
C PRO A 99 -7.56 8.35 2.24
N THR A 100 -7.19 7.42 3.11
CA THR A 100 -6.96 6.03 2.77
C THR A 100 -8.16 5.25 3.32
N TYR A 101 -8.90 4.59 2.43
CA TYR A 101 -10.09 3.84 2.80
C TYR A 101 -9.70 2.41 3.12
N TRP A 102 -10.25 1.84 4.20
CA TRP A 102 -9.90 0.48 4.59
C TRP A 102 -11.10 -0.43 4.69
N THR A 103 -10.88 -1.69 4.38
CA THR A 103 -11.85 -2.78 4.58
C THR A 103 -11.17 -3.99 5.19
N THR A 104 -11.94 -4.81 5.89
CA THR A 104 -11.47 -6.10 6.40
C THR A 104 -12.35 -7.23 5.89
N THR A 105 -11.74 -8.35 5.52
CA THR A 105 -12.45 -9.53 5.02
C THR A 105 -11.82 -10.79 5.58
N ASP A 106 -12.60 -11.62 6.25
CA ASP A 106 -12.20 -12.98 6.64
C ASP A 106 -12.46 -13.92 5.46
N CYS A 107 -11.41 -14.58 4.98
CA CYS A 107 -11.49 -15.46 3.82
C CYS A 107 -11.63 -16.93 4.23
N ASN A 108 -12.27 -17.74 3.37
CA ASN A 108 -12.49 -19.16 3.61
C ASN A 108 -11.19 -20.00 3.62
N ASP A 109 -10.08 -19.42 3.16
CA ASP A 109 -8.73 -20.02 3.22
C ASP A 109 -8.07 -19.87 4.60
N GLY A 110 -8.79 -19.32 5.58
CA GLY A 110 -8.30 -19.10 6.94
C GLY A 110 -7.43 -17.85 7.08
N THR A 111 -7.34 -17.03 6.06
CA THR A 111 -6.65 -15.73 6.12
C THR A 111 -7.64 -14.60 6.44
N ARG A 112 -7.11 -13.50 6.98
CA ARG A 112 -7.81 -12.22 7.08
C ARG A 112 -7.08 -11.21 6.19
N ARG A 113 -7.83 -10.42 5.44
CA ARG A 113 -7.29 -9.41 4.56
C ARG A 113 -7.73 -8.03 5.00
N VAL A 114 -6.76 -7.13 5.15
CA VAL A 114 -7.00 -5.72 5.45
C VAL A 114 -6.54 -4.94 4.24
N CYS A 115 -7.49 -4.41 3.49
CA CYS A 115 -7.24 -3.66 2.28
C CYS A 115 -7.25 -2.16 2.58
N TYR A 116 -6.36 -1.45 1.94
CA TYR A 116 -6.22 -0.01 1.98
C TYR A 116 -6.31 0.52 0.57
N ASP A 117 -7.31 1.33 0.31
CA ASP A 117 -7.66 1.85 -1.00
C ASP A 117 -7.43 3.35 -1.04
N ILE A 118 -6.90 3.86 -2.15
CA ILE A 118 -6.73 5.27 -2.42
C ILE A 118 -7.40 5.63 -3.74
N TYR A 119 -7.96 6.83 -3.82
CA TYR A 119 -8.72 7.29 -4.95
C TYR A 119 -7.99 8.37 -5.72
N PHE A 120 -7.89 8.22 -7.04
CA PHE A 120 -7.36 9.21 -7.95
C PHE A 120 -8.48 9.76 -8.83
N ARG A 121 -8.56 11.09 -8.95
CA ARG A 121 -9.51 11.76 -9.85
C ARG A 121 -9.07 11.75 -11.30
N HIS A 122 -7.88 11.29 -11.56
CA HIS A 122 -7.29 11.34 -12.87
C HIS A 122 -6.39 10.13 -13.07
N ASP A 123 -6.59 9.46 -14.17
CA ASP A 123 -5.73 8.41 -14.68
C ASP A 123 -5.52 8.62 -16.19
N SER A 124 -4.49 8.02 -16.75
CA SER A 124 -4.21 8.08 -18.17
C SER A 124 -5.21 7.29 -19.03
N GLY A 125 -5.81 6.25 -18.49
CA GLY A 125 -6.74 5.33 -19.18
C GLY A 125 -8.21 5.64 -18.99
N HIS A 126 -8.58 6.21 -17.83
CA HIS A 126 -9.97 6.49 -17.47
C HIS A 126 -10.12 7.66 -16.49
N GLU A 127 -11.34 8.10 -16.26
CA GLU A 127 -11.62 9.35 -15.55
C GLU A 127 -11.54 9.26 -14.02
N SER A 128 -11.62 8.09 -13.48
CA SER A 128 -11.49 7.82 -12.03
C SER A 128 -10.69 6.56 -11.85
N ASP A 129 -9.91 6.50 -10.77
CA ASP A 129 -9.11 5.33 -10.49
C ASP A 129 -9.11 4.98 -9.01
N TRP A 130 -9.09 3.69 -8.72
CA TRP A 130 -8.96 3.15 -7.38
C TRP A 130 -7.84 2.14 -7.36
N GLU A 131 -6.90 2.36 -6.47
CA GLU A 131 -5.74 1.49 -6.27
C GLU A 131 -5.69 0.98 -4.85
N TYR A 132 -5.14 -0.20 -4.65
CA TYR A 132 -5.14 -0.79 -3.32
C TYR A 132 -3.87 -1.60 -2.99
N ALA A 133 -3.70 -1.78 -1.69
CA ALA A 133 -2.77 -2.71 -1.09
C ALA A 133 -3.48 -3.48 0.03
N CYS A 134 -3.51 -4.80 -0.05
CA CYS A 134 -4.18 -5.64 0.94
C CYS A 134 -3.17 -6.44 1.75
N VAL A 135 -3.02 -6.14 3.03
CA VAL A 135 -2.22 -6.96 3.96
C VAL A 135 -2.94 -8.28 4.20
N VAL A 136 -2.25 -9.38 3.96
CA VAL A 136 -2.73 -10.73 4.20
C VAL A 136 -2.21 -11.21 5.56
N LEU A 137 -3.13 -11.51 6.46
CA LEU A 137 -2.83 -12.05 7.78
C LEU A 137 -3.14 -13.54 7.81
N SER A 138 -2.21 -14.31 8.33
CA SER A 138 -2.40 -15.73 8.64
C SER A 138 -2.39 -15.96 10.13
N ARG A 139 -3.03 -17.03 10.57
CA ARG A 139 -3.09 -17.40 11.98
C ARG A 139 -2.00 -18.41 12.33
N ALA A 140 -1.14 -18.08 13.27
CA ALA A 140 -0.11 -18.97 13.77
C ALA A 140 -0.68 -20.04 14.73
N SER A 141 0.09 -21.06 15.01
CA SER A 141 -0.30 -22.14 15.93
C SER A 141 -0.53 -21.67 17.37
N ASN A 142 0.06 -20.54 17.78
CA ASN A 142 -0.19 -19.89 19.07
C ASN A 142 -1.51 -19.08 19.08
N GLY A 143 -2.25 -19.04 17.96
CA GLY A 143 -3.52 -18.34 17.82
C GLY A 143 -3.41 -16.87 17.47
N LEU A 144 -2.20 -16.33 17.32
CA LEU A 144 -2.01 -14.94 16.93
C LEU A 144 -2.05 -14.78 15.41
N TRP A 145 -2.49 -13.62 14.96
CA TRP A 145 -2.47 -13.20 13.56
C TRP A 145 -1.17 -12.48 13.26
N PHE A 146 -0.48 -12.90 12.22
CA PHE A 146 0.76 -12.28 11.75
C PHE A 146 0.65 -11.88 10.28
N ARG A 147 1.46 -10.90 9.87
CA ARG A 147 1.57 -10.45 8.48
C ARG A 147 2.25 -11.54 7.65
N ASN A 148 1.51 -12.13 6.73
CA ASN A 148 2.05 -13.15 5.84
C ASN A 148 2.58 -12.52 4.54
N GLY A 149 1.88 -11.53 4.01
CA GLY A 149 2.26 -10.83 2.80
C GLY A 149 1.32 -9.69 2.46
N ILE A 150 1.45 -9.21 1.26
CA ILE A 150 0.60 -8.16 0.71
C ILE A 150 0.15 -8.53 -0.70
N ILE A 151 -1.08 -8.16 -1.04
CA ILE A 151 -1.62 -8.21 -2.40
C ILE A 151 -1.64 -6.77 -2.90
N LEU A 152 -1.03 -6.53 -4.06
CA LEU A 152 -1.00 -5.24 -4.72
C LEU A 152 -1.77 -5.30 -6.03
N GLU A 153 -2.41 -4.21 -6.40
CA GLU A 153 -2.95 -4.04 -7.74
C GLU A 153 -1.82 -3.74 -8.72
N GLU A 154 -1.73 -4.56 -9.76
CA GLU A 154 -0.80 -4.38 -10.88
C GLU A 154 -1.59 -4.41 -12.20
N ASP A 155 -2.31 -3.36 -12.50
CA ASP A 155 -3.24 -3.23 -13.65
C ASP A 155 -2.87 -4.09 -14.87
N PRO A 156 -3.73 -5.01 -15.35
CA PRO A 156 -5.02 -5.44 -14.79
C PRO A 156 -4.90 -6.63 -13.81
N ASN A 157 -3.73 -6.95 -13.34
CA ASN A 157 -3.43 -8.13 -12.53
C ASN A 157 -3.28 -7.77 -11.05
N GLN A 158 -3.04 -8.80 -10.25
CA GLN A 158 -2.69 -8.68 -8.84
C GLN A 158 -1.37 -9.40 -8.60
N ALA A 159 -0.53 -8.85 -7.73
CA ALA A 159 0.69 -9.49 -7.28
C ALA A 159 0.62 -9.76 -5.78
N TYR A 160 1.05 -10.94 -5.37
CA TYR A 160 1.32 -11.25 -3.97
C TYR A 160 2.81 -11.22 -3.72
N ILE A 161 3.19 -10.53 -2.66
CA ILE A 161 4.57 -10.46 -2.18
C ILE A 161 4.59 -10.92 -0.71
N SER A 162 5.48 -11.84 -0.36
CA SER A 162 5.62 -12.29 1.03
C SER A 162 6.13 -11.14 1.92
N TRP A 163 5.70 -11.08 3.18
CA TRP A 163 6.07 -9.98 4.08
C TRP A 163 7.59 -9.85 4.27
N GLY A 164 8.30 -10.96 4.27
CA GLY A 164 9.77 -10.98 4.38
C GLY A 164 10.51 -10.39 3.19
N ASP A 165 9.86 -10.26 2.03
CA ASP A 165 10.45 -9.72 0.81
C ASP A 165 10.09 -8.23 0.60
N LEU A 166 9.17 -7.69 1.40
CA LEU A 166 8.75 -6.29 1.31
C LEU A 166 9.80 -5.33 1.86
N GLU A 167 9.83 -4.14 1.29
CA GLU A 167 10.37 -2.96 1.96
C GLU A 167 9.37 -2.51 3.01
N THR A 168 9.82 -2.36 4.25
CA THR A 168 8.97 -2.01 5.39
C THR A 168 9.60 -0.93 6.25
N TRP A 169 8.79 -0.29 7.06
CA TRP A 169 9.20 0.75 7.98
C TRP A 169 8.49 0.60 9.34
N ASP A 170 9.11 1.06 10.43
CA ASP A 170 8.52 1.10 11.76
C ASP A 170 8.51 2.51 12.33
N ASP A 171 7.49 2.82 13.11
CA ASP A 171 7.35 4.08 13.83
C ASP A 171 8.60 4.40 14.67
N GLY A 172 9.03 5.66 14.59
CA GLY A 172 10.18 6.15 15.35
C GLY A 172 11.56 5.77 14.80
N GLN A 173 11.60 5.05 13.68
CA GLN A 173 12.85 4.76 13.00
C GLN A 173 13.19 5.84 11.95
N SER A 174 14.49 6.08 11.76
CA SER A 174 14.92 6.92 10.64
C SER A 174 14.54 6.25 9.33
N PHE A 175 13.93 7.03 8.46
CA PHE A 175 13.60 6.59 7.12
C PHE A 175 14.89 6.34 6.33
N THR A 176 15.01 5.17 5.73
CA THR A 176 16.17 4.79 4.91
C THR A 176 15.70 4.37 3.53
N ASP A 177 16.54 4.62 2.53
CA ASP A 177 16.34 4.16 1.17
C ASP A 177 16.18 2.64 1.12
N GLY A 178 15.15 2.15 0.42
CA GLY A 178 14.85 0.72 0.33
C GLY A 178 14.26 0.08 1.59
N GLY A 179 13.92 0.86 2.62
CA GLY A 179 13.24 0.37 3.82
C GLY A 179 14.03 -0.68 4.62
N LYS A 180 13.32 -1.32 5.54
CA LYS A 180 13.79 -2.47 6.32
C LYS A 180 12.91 -3.68 6.05
N ARG A 181 13.35 -4.86 6.46
CA ARG A 181 12.56 -6.08 6.36
C ARG A 181 11.81 -6.34 7.66
N ASN A 182 10.61 -6.91 7.54
CA ASN A 182 9.78 -7.35 8.67
C ASN A 182 9.37 -6.23 9.65
N GLY A 183 9.27 -4.99 9.19
CA GLY A 183 8.67 -3.90 9.95
C GLY A 183 7.14 -3.95 9.92
N ASN A 184 6.49 -3.00 10.60
CA ASN A 184 5.03 -2.98 10.74
C ASN A 184 4.31 -2.44 9.50
N HIS A 185 4.91 -1.49 8.78
CA HIS A 185 4.28 -0.80 7.66
C HIS A 185 4.95 -1.17 6.35
N ALA A 186 4.18 -1.67 5.39
CA ALA A 186 4.67 -1.88 4.04
C ALA A 186 4.91 -0.54 3.34
N MET A 187 6.01 -0.42 2.61
CA MET A 187 6.31 0.72 1.75
C MET A 187 5.77 0.41 0.35
N ILE A 188 4.77 1.16 -0.09
CA ILE A 188 4.07 0.92 -1.35
C ILE A 188 4.29 2.11 -2.28
N TYR A 189 4.68 1.82 -3.50
CA TYR A 189 5.07 2.79 -4.50
C TYR A 189 4.03 2.82 -5.61
N SER A 190 3.32 3.95 -5.75
CA SER A 190 2.33 4.16 -6.79
C SER A 190 3.00 4.73 -8.05
N ALA A 191 2.85 4.04 -9.15
CA ALA A 191 3.38 4.48 -10.43
C ALA A 191 2.76 5.80 -10.91
N LYS A 192 3.48 6.51 -11.74
CA LYS A 192 3.06 7.80 -12.29
C LYS A 192 1.88 7.68 -13.27
N PHE A 193 1.86 6.57 -14.01
CA PHE A 193 0.86 6.29 -15.05
C PHE A 193 0.02 5.11 -14.61
N HIS A 194 -1.26 5.13 -14.72
CA HIS A 194 -2.17 4.06 -14.28
C HIS A 194 -2.02 3.66 -12.80
N HIS A 195 -1.27 4.41 -12.03
CA HIS A 195 -1.08 4.29 -10.57
C HIS A 195 -0.75 2.89 -10.03
N THR A 196 -0.38 1.94 -10.90
CA THR A 196 0.00 0.57 -10.52
C THR A 196 0.86 0.53 -9.27
N MET A 197 0.58 -0.38 -8.35
CA MET A 197 1.24 -0.48 -7.06
C MET A 197 2.44 -1.42 -7.07
N PHE A 198 3.55 -1.00 -6.47
CA PHE A 198 4.79 -1.77 -6.37
C PHE A 198 5.29 -1.88 -4.94
N ALA A 199 5.98 -2.97 -4.65
CA ALA A 199 6.56 -3.25 -3.33
C ALA A 199 7.99 -2.69 -3.15
N HIS A 200 8.52 -2.00 -4.14
CA HIS A 200 9.86 -1.39 -4.12
C HIS A 200 9.96 -0.25 -5.14
N GLN A 201 10.93 0.63 -4.93
CA GLN A 201 11.11 1.84 -5.75
C GLN A 201 11.56 1.57 -7.20
N TYR A 202 12.01 0.38 -7.52
CA TYR A 202 12.43 0.01 -8.87
C TYR A 202 11.29 -0.67 -9.61
N THR A 203 10.45 0.12 -10.26
CA THR A 203 9.23 -0.36 -10.92
C THR A 203 9.50 -1.07 -12.25
N GLY A 204 10.71 -0.98 -12.78
CA GLY A 204 11.11 -1.59 -14.03
C GLY A 204 10.49 -0.95 -15.28
N LEU A 205 11.11 -1.20 -16.42
CA LEU A 205 10.59 -0.75 -17.72
C LEU A 205 9.36 -1.57 -18.12
N GLY A 206 8.30 -0.90 -18.55
CA GLY A 206 7.15 -1.52 -19.19
C GLY A 206 6.02 -2.00 -18.27
N LYS A 207 6.09 -1.77 -16.97
CA LYS A 207 4.97 -2.05 -16.07
C LYS A 207 3.98 -0.88 -15.92
N ASN A 208 4.35 0.30 -16.38
CA ASN A 208 3.37 1.35 -16.57
C ASN A 208 2.98 1.39 -18.07
N ASN A 209 1.70 1.33 -18.35
CA ASN A 209 1.19 1.11 -19.72
C ASN A 209 1.39 2.29 -20.67
N CYS A 210 2.02 3.36 -20.29
CA CYS A 210 2.34 4.48 -21.15
C CYS A 210 3.62 4.30 -21.99
N ALA A 211 4.18 3.10 -22.03
CA ALA A 211 5.35 2.75 -22.86
C ALA A 211 6.53 3.76 -22.73
N THR A 212 6.73 4.29 -21.53
CA THR A 212 7.85 5.19 -21.29
C THR A 212 9.13 4.41 -21.09
N THR A 213 10.23 4.92 -21.62
CA THR A 213 11.57 4.37 -21.40
C THR A 213 12.21 4.91 -20.13
N VAL A 214 11.49 5.70 -19.35
CA VAL A 214 12.02 6.41 -18.19
C VAL A 214 11.65 5.62 -16.93
N SER A 215 12.65 5.27 -16.14
CA SER A 215 12.45 4.77 -14.79
C SER A 215 11.73 5.82 -13.96
N GLU A 216 10.78 5.42 -13.17
CA GLU A 216 10.15 6.32 -12.22
C GLU A 216 11.12 6.65 -11.09
N MET A 217 11.09 7.91 -10.65
CA MET A 217 11.94 8.38 -9.58
C MET A 217 11.09 8.60 -8.33
N PHE A 218 11.28 7.72 -7.36
CA PHE A 218 10.70 7.88 -6.03
C PHE A 218 11.74 8.51 -5.11
N ARG A 219 11.28 9.44 -4.30
CA ARG A 219 12.14 10.12 -3.33
C ARG A 219 11.80 9.63 -1.93
N ASN A 220 12.78 9.24 -1.15
CA ASN A 220 12.59 8.67 0.18
C ASN A 220 11.88 9.59 1.18
N ASN A 221 11.85 10.87 0.93
CA ASN A 221 11.20 11.86 1.76
C ASN A 221 9.84 12.33 1.20
N ASP A 222 9.40 11.76 0.07
CA ASP A 222 8.12 12.05 -0.56
C ASP A 222 7.15 10.89 -0.31
N PHE A 223 6.78 10.69 0.93
CA PHE A 223 5.88 9.64 1.34
C PHE A 223 4.70 10.21 2.12
N TYR A 224 3.61 9.48 2.11
CA TYR A 224 2.44 9.73 2.92
C TYR A 224 2.13 8.53 3.81
N TRP A 225 2.14 8.77 5.12
CA TRP A 225 1.67 7.79 6.10
C TRP A 225 0.33 8.27 6.64
N PRO A 226 -0.78 7.53 6.39
CA PRO A 226 -2.09 7.96 6.84
C PRO A 226 -2.14 7.98 8.37
N ALA A 227 -2.30 9.19 8.93
CA ALA A 227 -2.60 9.34 10.35
C ALA A 227 -4.01 8.76 10.64
N ALA A 228 -4.35 8.52 11.91
CA ALA A 228 -5.63 7.92 12.27
C ALA A 228 -6.87 8.65 11.72
N ASN A 229 -6.80 9.96 11.54
CA ASN A 229 -7.88 10.77 10.98
C ASN A 229 -8.00 10.69 9.45
N ASN A 230 -7.02 10.12 8.76
CA ASN A 230 -7.01 9.92 7.32
C ASN A 230 -7.32 8.47 6.92
N LEU A 231 -7.41 7.57 7.89
CA LEU A 231 -7.91 6.22 7.70
C LEU A 231 -9.45 6.26 7.82
N GLN A 232 -10.12 6.01 6.71
CA GLN A 232 -11.57 6.03 6.63
C GLN A 232 -12.13 4.64 6.40
N PRO A 233 -13.18 4.21 7.13
CA PRO A 233 -13.85 2.96 6.78
C PRO A 233 -14.31 2.97 5.33
N GLY A 234 -14.00 1.92 4.56
CA GLY A 234 -14.45 1.78 3.18
C GLY A 234 -15.97 1.74 3.04
N THR A 235 -16.69 1.44 4.13
CA THR A 235 -18.15 1.53 4.22
C THR A 235 -18.69 2.96 4.07
N ASN A 236 -17.85 3.98 4.24
CA ASN A 236 -18.21 5.37 3.96
C ASN A 236 -18.42 5.62 2.45
N ILE A 237 -17.91 4.73 1.60
CA ILE A 237 -18.10 4.80 0.15
C ILE A 237 -19.33 3.97 -0.24
N PRO A 238 -20.43 4.60 -0.71
CA PRO A 238 -21.64 3.89 -1.09
C PRO A 238 -21.43 2.93 -2.26
N ARG A 239 -21.95 1.71 -2.15
CA ARG A 239 -21.84 0.67 -3.19
C ARG A 239 -22.46 1.04 -4.54
N ASN A 240 -23.46 1.91 -4.51
CA ASN A 240 -24.19 2.32 -5.70
C ASN A 240 -23.58 3.48 -6.45
N TRP A 241 -22.44 3.99 -5.99
CA TRP A 241 -21.72 5.02 -6.72
C TRP A 241 -21.05 4.43 -7.96
N ASN A 242 -21.12 5.19 -9.05
CA ASN A 242 -20.54 4.77 -10.31
C ASN A 242 -19.15 5.39 -10.50
N TRP A 243 -18.15 4.56 -10.52
CA TRP A 243 -16.74 4.95 -10.70
C TRP A 243 -16.26 4.72 -12.14
N GLY A 244 -17.18 4.50 -13.08
CA GLY A 244 -16.82 4.21 -14.47
C GLY A 244 -16.09 2.88 -14.61
N LYS A 245 -14.85 2.92 -15.09
CA LYS A 245 -14.02 1.72 -15.26
C LYS A 245 -13.20 1.35 -14.02
N ALA A 246 -13.12 2.22 -13.02
CA ALA A 246 -12.41 1.95 -11.77
C ALA A 246 -13.18 0.94 -10.90
N ALA A 247 -12.89 -0.34 -11.09
CA ALA A 247 -13.66 -1.43 -10.47
C ALA A 247 -13.21 -1.78 -9.05
N SER A 248 -12.04 -1.31 -8.61
CA SER A 248 -11.36 -1.72 -7.37
C SER A 248 -11.72 -0.86 -6.16
N ASN A 249 -12.91 -0.25 -6.15
CA ASN A 249 -13.33 0.54 -4.99
C ASN A 249 -13.50 -0.33 -3.73
N PRO A 250 -13.41 0.25 -2.51
CA PRO A 250 -13.37 -0.52 -1.26
C PRO A 250 -14.48 -1.56 -1.10
N GLN A 251 -15.69 -1.23 -1.52
CA GLN A 251 -16.83 -2.15 -1.39
C GLN A 251 -16.81 -3.30 -2.40
N ALA A 252 -16.31 -3.05 -3.61
CA ALA A 252 -16.13 -4.09 -4.62
C ALA A 252 -14.98 -5.01 -4.23
N LEU A 253 -13.87 -4.43 -3.78
CA LEU A 253 -12.69 -5.17 -3.34
C LEU A 253 -13.00 -6.08 -2.15
N ALA A 254 -13.71 -5.60 -1.12
CA ALA A 254 -14.12 -6.41 0.02
C ALA A 254 -14.92 -7.65 -0.39
N GLY A 255 -15.68 -7.58 -1.50
CA GLY A 255 -16.44 -8.71 -2.04
C GLY A 255 -15.63 -9.68 -2.91
N SER A 256 -14.46 -9.30 -3.39
CA SER A 256 -13.68 -10.06 -4.39
C SER A 256 -12.28 -10.48 -3.92
N VAL A 257 -11.71 -9.80 -2.93
CA VAL A 257 -10.31 -9.99 -2.53
C VAL A 257 -9.97 -11.43 -2.12
N CYS A 258 -10.92 -12.18 -1.55
CA CYS A 258 -10.72 -13.60 -1.23
C CYS A 258 -10.63 -14.52 -2.45
N GLY A 259 -11.02 -14.05 -3.63
CA GLY A 259 -10.88 -14.81 -4.88
C GLY A 259 -9.44 -14.93 -5.37
N TYR A 260 -8.56 -14.07 -4.90
CA TYR A 260 -7.13 -14.17 -5.16
C TYR A 260 -6.47 -15.09 -4.11
N HIS A 261 -5.98 -16.23 -4.57
CA HIS A 261 -5.35 -17.24 -3.73
C HIS A 261 -3.84 -17.25 -3.98
N PRO A 262 -3.04 -16.58 -3.13
CA PRO A 262 -1.59 -16.49 -3.31
C PRO A 262 -0.83 -17.76 -2.92
N PHE A 263 -1.51 -18.80 -2.38
CA PHE A 263 -0.91 -20.03 -1.84
C PHE A 263 -1.33 -21.28 -2.61
#